data_267592b5a4bcb8e34b43e65e99920a10
#
_entry.id   267592b5a4bcb8e34b43e65e99920a10
#
_cell.length_a   1.000
_cell.length_b   1.000
_cell.length_c   1.000
_cell.angle_alpha   90.00
_cell.angle_beta   90.00
_cell.angle_gamma   90.00
#
_symmetry.space_group_name_H-M   'P 1'
#
loop_
_entity.id
_entity.type
_entity.pdbx_description
1 polymer ?
#
loop_
_entity_poly.entity_id
_entity_poly.type
_entity_poly.pdbx_seq_one_letter_code
_entity_poly.pdbx_strand_id
1 'polypeptide(L)'
;MCEMIFIDSREGLSGDMLLAAMIGLLDDSVRRRTTDLLGLASQRRDIMFRIMEIEEDHEKGLGISYTQREAPQRGASYDECFDRLGGIEKDLGSNSAVGKKILANIFEAEAEAHRLPVRDVHLHEIGRTQAMMNIAGISFVSALLSKEGDEDFVCSTITTGRGVVVVSHGAIRIPAPASAFLLRGLKNEQGSSPGERATPTGIAAAKTLISTQSDDVPDRFSRRSIGFGTKRFGGRLGRTTLYRV
;
A
#
# COMPACT_ATOMS: atom_id res chain seq x y z
N MET A 1 -6.16 23.35 -14.40
CA MET A 1 -6.90 22.08 -14.31
C MET A 1 -6.32 21.38 -13.09
N CYS A 2 -7.16 20.97 -12.14
CA CYS A 2 -6.71 20.16 -11.01
C CYS A 2 -6.21 18.84 -11.58
N GLU A 3 -4.95 18.48 -11.35
CA GLU A 3 -4.42 17.18 -11.76
C GLU A 3 -5.03 16.13 -10.83
N MET A 4 -5.50 15.00 -11.37
CA MET A 4 -6.12 13.92 -10.60
C MET A 4 -5.33 12.63 -10.78
N ILE A 5 -5.15 11.88 -9.69
CA ILE A 5 -4.63 10.53 -9.75
C ILE A 5 -5.76 9.54 -9.45
N PHE A 6 -6.10 8.74 -10.44
CA PHE A 6 -7.10 7.69 -10.31
C PHE A 6 -6.43 6.37 -9.95
N ILE A 7 -6.90 5.73 -8.87
CA ILE A 7 -6.44 4.43 -8.38
C ILE A 7 -7.48 3.38 -8.78
N ASP A 8 -7.17 2.55 -9.76
CA ASP A 8 -7.96 1.38 -10.10
C ASP A 8 -7.55 0.19 -9.24
N SER A 9 -8.36 -0.12 -8.25
CA SER A 9 -8.14 -1.18 -7.24
C SER A 9 -8.98 -2.44 -7.49
N ARG A 10 -9.64 -2.54 -8.64
CA ARG A 10 -10.54 -3.66 -8.96
C ARG A 10 -9.81 -5.00 -9.11
N GLU A 11 -8.53 -4.99 -9.43
CA GLU A 11 -7.71 -6.20 -9.54
C GLU A 11 -6.77 -6.43 -8.34
N GLY A 12 -6.84 -5.58 -7.33
CA GLY A 12 -6.14 -5.70 -6.07
C GLY A 12 -5.65 -4.36 -5.51
N LEU A 13 -5.35 -4.33 -4.21
CA LEU A 13 -4.84 -3.16 -3.52
C LEU A 13 -3.99 -3.57 -2.32
N SER A 14 -2.68 -3.49 -2.47
CA SER A 14 -1.73 -3.72 -1.37
C SER A 14 -0.71 -2.60 -1.30
N GLY A 15 0.01 -2.50 -0.20
CA GLY A 15 0.99 -1.43 -0.01
C GLY A 15 2.12 -1.45 -1.05
N ASP A 16 2.61 -2.61 -1.41
CA ASP A 16 3.63 -2.81 -2.44
C ASP A 16 3.11 -2.52 -3.85
N MET A 17 1.91 -2.99 -4.20
CA MET A 17 1.28 -2.69 -5.49
C MET A 17 1.04 -1.18 -5.67
N LEU A 18 0.47 -0.53 -4.64
CA LEU A 18 0.20 0.91 -4.69
C LEU A 18 1.51 1.70 -4.81
N LEU A 19 2.52 1.39 -3.98
CA LEU A 19 3.82 2.06 -4.04
C LEU A 19 4.50 1.85 -5.40
N ALA A 20 4.50 0.63 -5.93
CA ALA A 20 5.06 0.34 -7.25
C ALA A 20 4.39 1.16 -8.37
N ALA A 21 3.05 1.21 -8.38
CA ALA A 21 2.30 1.99 -9.35
C ALA A 21 2.56 3.50 -9.19
N MET A 22 2.63 4.02 -7.97
CA MET A 22 2.96 5.43 -7.72
C MET A 22 4.37 5.80 -8.21
N ILE A 23 5.36 4.94 -7.96
CA ILE A 23 6.74 5.14 -8.47
C ILE A 23 6.75 5.15 -10.00
N GLY A 24 5.96 4.31 -10.65
CA GLY A 24 5.86 4.26 -12.10
C GLY A 24 5.21 5.51 -12.74
N LEU A 25 4.45 6.30 -11.98
CA LEU A 25 3.92 7.60 -12.43
C LEU A 25 4.96 8.73 -12.40
N LEU A 26 6.07 8.56 -11.68
CA LEU A 26 7.12 9.58 -11.62
C LEU A 26 7.88 9.70 -12.93
N ASP A 27 8.42 10.88 -13.20
CA ASP A 27 9.38 11.09 -14.28
C ASP A 27 10.64 10.26 -14.06
N ASP A 28 11.32 9.86 -15.13
CA ASP A 28 12.43 8.90 -15.08
C ASP A 28 13.57 9.31 -14.13
N SER A 29 13.89 10.60 -14.07
CA SER A 29 14.93 11.12 -13.18
C SER A 29 14.50 11.08 -11.72
N VAL A 30 13.25 11.46 -11.44
CA VAL A 30 12.66 11.44 -10.10
C VAL A 30 12.46 10.00 -9.65
N ARG A 31 11.98 9.12 -10.55
CA ARG A 31 11.80 7.69 -10.29
C ARG A 31 13.12 7.03 -9.87
N ARG A 32 14.20 7.25 -10.61
CA ARG A 32 15.54 6.72 -10.27
C ARG A 32 15.97 7.19 -8.88
N ARG A 33 15.94 8.50 -8.63
CA ARG A 33 16.31 9.05 -7.33
C ARG A 33 15.45 8.49 -6.19
N THR A 34 14.15 8.36 -6.40
CA THR A 34 13.22 7.78 -5.41
C THR A 34 13.58 6.32 -5.11
N THR A 35 13.87 5.52 -6.15
CA THR A 35 14.28 4.13 -6.01
C THR A 35 15.58 4.00 -5.24
N ASP A 36 16.56 4.86 -5.53
CA ASP A 36 17.85 4.88 -4.83
C ASP A 36 17.68 5.23 -3.35
N LEU A 37 16.85 6.24 -3.03
CA LEU A 37 16.56 6.63 -1.65
C LEU A 37 15.86 5.50 -0.88
N LEU A 38 14.86 4.85 -1.47
CA LEU A 38 14.20 3.68 -0.87
C LEU A 38 15.19 2.53 -0.65
N GLY A 39 16.08 2.29 -1.62
CA GLY A 39 17.14 1.30 -1.52
C GLY A 39 18.08 1.59 -0.34
N LEU A 40 18.57 2.81 -0.21
CA LEU A 40 19.44 3.25 0.90
C LEU A 40 18.72 3.14 2.25
N ALA A 41 17.46 3.58 2.33
CA ALA A 41 16.68 3.50 3.56
C ALA A 41 16.45 2.04 3.99
N SER A 42 16.28 1.13 3.04
CA SER A 42 16.11 -0.30 3.30
C SER A 42 17.41 -0.95 3.78
N GLN A 43 18.56 -0.62 3.16
CA GLN A 43 19.87 -1.16 3.54
C GLN A 43 20.25 -0.81 4.99
N ARG A 44 19.90 0.40 5.45
CA ARG A 44 20.10 0.80 6.85
C ARG A 44 19.33 -0.06 7.86
N ARG A 45 18.43 -0.90 7.40
CA ARG A 45 17.56 -1.79 8.20
C ARG A 45 17.77 -3.27 7.89
N ASP A 46 18.91 -3.60 7.26
CA ASP A 46 19.25 -4.96 6.83
C ASP A 46 18.20 -5.63 5.96
N ILE A 47 17.51 -4.81 5.14
CA ILE A 47 16.54 -5.27 4.15
C ILE A 47 17.04 -4.92 2.76
N MET A 48 16.92 -5.87 1.83
CA MET A 48 17.16 -5.62 0.42
C MET A 48 15.83 -5.27 -0.26
N PHE A 49 15.71 -4.03 -0.71
CA PHE A 49 14.62 -3.53 -1.54
C PHE A 49 14.99 -3.68 -3.02
N ARG A 50 14.07 -4.17 -3.83
CA ARG A 50 14.21 -4.24 -5.28
C ARG A 50 12.92 -3.82 -5.96
N ILE A 51 13.06 -3.01 -7.01
CA ILE A 51 12.03 -2.76 -8.00
C ILE A 51 12.35 -3.61 -9.23
N MET A 52 11.33 -4.27 -9.77
CA MET A 52 11.45 -5.15 -10.92
C MET A 52 10.43 -4.71 -11.97
N GLU A 53 10.83 -4.70 -13.23
CA GLU A 53 9.89 -4.64 -14.35
C GLU A 53 9.21 -5.99 -14.50
N ILE A 54 7.89 -5.98 -14.58
CA ILE A 54 7.06 -7.17 -14.76
C ILE A 54 6.23 -6.98 -16.02
N GLU A 55 6.16 -8.02 -16.83
CA GLU A 55 5.25 -8.10 -17.97
C GLU A 55 4.32 -9.30 -17.77
N GLU A 56 3.02 -9.06 -17.81
CA GLU A 56 1.99 -10.08 -17.72
C GLU A 56 0.81 -9.71 -18.62
N ASP A 57 0.34 -10.65 -19.41
CA ASP A 57 -0.77 -10.46 -20.37
C ASP A 57 -0.53 -9.26 -21.32
N HIS A 58 0.72 -9.07 -21.78
CA HIS A 58 1.15 -7.94 -22.61
C HIS A 58 1.09 -6.56 -21.95
N GLU A 59 0.89 -6.50 -20.64
CA GLU A 59 0.94 -5.27 -19.87
C GLU A 59 2.23 -5.20 -19.06
N LYS A 60 2.89 -4.03 -19.12
CA LYS A 60 4.13 -3.76 -18.40
C LYS A 60 3.86 -2.91 -17.17
N GLY A 61 4.53 -3.22 -16.09
CA GLY A 61 4.45 -2.48 -14.84
C GLY A 61 5.63 -2.78 -13.93
N LEU A 62 5.51 -2.35 -12.69
CA LEU A 62 6.55 -2.52 -11.67
C LEU A 62 6.08 -3.46 -10.57
N GLY A 63 7.01 -4.22 -10.01
CA GLY A 63 6.80 -4.97 -8.78
C GLY A 63 7.85 -4.60 -7.74
N ILE A 64 7.49 -4.70 -6.46
CA ILE A 64 8.41 -4.48 -5.33
C ILE A 64 8.64 -5.80 -4.64
N SER A 65 9.89 -6.10 -4.31
CA SER A 65 10.25 -7.20 -3.44
C SER A 65 11.19 -6.74 -2.32
N TYR A 66 11.04 -7.39 -1.17
CA TYR A 66 11.91 -7.22 -0.02
C TYR A 66 12.51 -8.57 0.35
N THR A 67 13.81 -8.61 0.55
CA THR A 67 14.50 -9.77 1.10
C THR A 67 15.15 -9.37 2.42
N GLN A 68 14.81 -10.07 3.49
CA GLN A 68 15.36 -9.85 4.83
C GLN A 68 15.89 -11.18 5.37
N ARG A 69 16.99 -11.14 6.12
CA ARG A 69 17.39 -12.29 6.93
C ARG A 69 16.31 -12.52 8.00
N GLU A 70 15.81 -13.75 8.07
CA GLU A 70 14.77 -14.11 9.03
C GLU A 70 15.27 -13.89 10.45
N ALA A 71 14.60 -13.00 11.19
CA ALA A 71 14.66 -12.93 12.63
C ALA A 71 13.30 -13.35 13.19
N PRO A 72 13.24 -14.06 14.34
CA PRO A 72 11.96 -14.34 15.00
C PRO A 72 11.26 -13.01 15.29
N GLN A 73 10.08 -12.83 14.73
CA GLN A 73 9.37 -11.55 14.82
C GLN A 73 8.32 -11.62 15.93
N ARG A 74 8.63 -11.00 17.06
CA ARG A 74 7.59 -10.57 18.01
C ARG A 74 6.75 -9.47 17.36
N GLY A 75 5.49 -9.35 17.78
CA GLY A 75 4.67 -8.20 17.39
C GLY A 75 5.33 -6.87 17.79
N ALA A 76 5.19 -5.84 16.96
CA ALA A 76 5.70 -4.53 17.24
C ALA A 76 4.61 -3.66 17.89
N SER A 77 4.96 -2.96 18.97
CA SER A 77 4.06 -2.05 19.69
C SER A 77 3.75 -0.80 18.87
N TYR A 78 2.76 -0.02 19.34
CA TYR A 78 2.41 1.27 18.75
C TYR A 78 3.63 2.17 18.59
N ASP A 79 4.36 2.43 19.69
CA ASP A 79 5.48 3.36 19.69
C ASP A 79 6.63 2.84 18.82
N GLU A 80 6.95 1.53 18.88
CA GLU A 80 7.96 0.92 18.01
C GLU A 80 7.65 1.09 16.51
N CYS A 81 6.38 0.96 16.12
CA CYS A 81 5.98 1.14 14.72
C CYS A 81 6.11 2.61 14.27
N PHE A 82 5.68 3.55 15.10
CA PHE A 82 5.81 4.99 14.78
C PHE A 82 7.27 5.45 14.76
N ASP A 83 8.12 4.93 15.65
CA ASP A 83 9.56 5.22 15.65
C ASP A 83 10.23 4.67 14.40
N ARG A 84 9.90 3.43 13.99
CA ARG A 84 10.40 2.82 12.74
C ARG A 84 9.98 3.63 11.52
N LEU A 85 8.69 4.00 11.45
CA LEU A 85 8.16 4.83 10.35
C LEU A 85 8.90 6.16 10.29
N GLY A 86 8.99 6.88 11.43
CA GLY A 86 9.68 8.16 11.51
C GLY A 86 11.16 8.09 11.11
N GLY A 87 11.85 7.01 11.47
CA GLY A 87 13.24 6.74 11.05
C GLY A 87 13.35 6.57 9.54
N ILE A 88 12.40 5.87 8.89
CA ILE A 88 12.38 5.70 7.42
C ILE A 88 12.05 7.03 6.74
N GLU A 89 11.02 7.74 7.20
CA GLU A 89 10.63 9.05 6.64
C GLU A 89 11.77 10.05 6.71
N LYS A 90 12.54 10.06 7.82
CA LYS A 90 13.75 10.88 7.96
C LYS A 90 14.82 10.53 6.92
N ASP A 91 15.07 9.24 6.68
CA ASP A 91 16.02 8.78 5.67
C ASP A 91 15.60 9.16 4.24
N LEU A 92 14.29 9.21 3.98
CA LEU A 92 13.74 9.66 2.70
C LEU A 92 13.70 11.19 2.56
N GLY A 93 13.99 11.93 3.63
CA GLY A 93 13.82 13.38 3.65
C GLY A 93 12.35 13.81 3.61
N SER A 94 11.43 12.94 4.05
CA SER A 94 9.99 13.20 4.08
C SER A 94 9.57 13.74 5.46
N ASN A 95 8.64 14.69 5.45
CA ASN A 95 7.98 15.17 6.66
C ASN A 95 6.44 15.17 6.48
N SER A 96 5.93 14.27 5.67
CA SER A 96 4.50 14.15 5.37
C SER A 96 3.75 13.54 6.55
N ALA A 97 2.53 14.04 6.82
CA ALA A 97 1.63 13.45 7.81
C ALA A 97 0.93 12.16 7.29
N VAL A 98 1.01 11.88 5.99
CA VAL A 98 0.30 10.77 5.33
C VAL A 98 0.70 9.42 5.93
N GLY A 99 1.99 9.15 6.07
CA GLY A 99 2.46 7.87 6.61
C GLY A 99 1.97 7.62 8.04
N LYS A 100 2.01 8.64 8.88
CA LYS A 100 1.49 8.55 10.25
C LYS A 100 -0.03 8.31 10.28
N LYS A 101 -0.78 8.93 9.37
CA LYS A 101 -2.23 8.74 9.26
C LYS A 101 -2.58 7.33 8.76
N ILE A 102 -1.83 6.79 7.79
CA ILE A 102 -1.98 5.41 7.34
C ILE A 102 -1.76 4.45 8.51
N LEU A 103 -0.66 4.62 9.24
CA LEU A 103 -0.31 3.75 10.36
C LEU A 103 -1.33 3.85 11.51
N ALA A 104 -1.82 5.05 11.83
CA ALA A 104 -2.88 5.26 12.82
C ALA A 104 -4.17 4.52 12.44
N ASN A 105 -4.62 4.64 11.18
CA ASN A 105 -5.80 3.91 10.69
C ASN A 105 -5.64 2.39 10.84
N ILE A 106 -4.44 1.85 10.63
CA ILE A 106 -4.15 0.43 10.80
C ILE A 106 -4.27 0.04 12.28
N PHE A 107 -3.68 0.82 13.19
CA PHE A 107 -3.77 0.55 14.63
C PHE A 107 -5.21 0.61 15.14
N GLU A 108 -6.01 1.58 14.70
CA GLU A 108 -7.43 1.67 15.04
C GLU A 108 -8.19 0.43 14.54
N ALA A 109 -7.91 -0.04 13.33
CA ALA A 109 -8.56 -1.21 12.77
C ALA A 109 -8.20 -2.51 13.53
N GLU A 110 -6.95 -2.67 13.92
CA GLU A 110 -6.50 -3.82 14.70
C GLU A 110 -7.01 -3.76 16.15
N ALA A 111 -7.08 -2.56 16.74
CA ALA A 111 -7.68 -2.33 18.05
C ALA A 111 -9.14 -2.77 18.09
N GLU A 112 -9.91 -2.38 17.09
CA GLU A 112 -11.31 -2.81 16.94
C GLU A 112 -11.43 -4.33 16.74
N ALA A 113 -10.58 -4.90 15.86
CA ALA A 113 -10.58 -6.32 15.56
C ALA A 113 -10.27 -7.18 16.79
N HIS A 114 -9.35 -6.73 17.63
CA HIS A 114 -8.92 -7.42 18.85
C HIS A 114 -9.66 -6.98 20.13
N ARG A 115 -10.49 -5.92 20.04
CA ARG A 115 -11.19 -5.31 21.17
C ARG A 115 -10.23 -4.86 22.28
N LEU A 116 -9.13 -4.25 21.88
CA LEU A 116 -8.09 -3.74 22.76
C LEU A 116 -7.98 -2.22 22.62
N PRO A 117 -7.48 -1.51 23.64
CA PRO A 117 -7.04 -0.14 23.49
C PRO A 117 -5.95 -0.04 22.40
N VAL A 118 -5.94 1.03 21.61
CA VAL A 118 -5.00 1.20 20.49
C VAL A 118 -3.52 1.04 20.91
N ARG A 119 -3.18 1.50 22.12
CA ARG A 119 -1.82 1.41 22.67
C ARG A 119 -1.40 0.00 23.08
N ASP A 120 -2.35 -0.89 23.29
CA ASP A 120 -2.12 -2.28 23.71
C ASP A 120 -2.02 -3.23 22.50
N VAL A 121 -2.26 -2.72 21.30
CA VAL A 121 -2.15 -3.50 20.06
C VAL A 121 -0.69 -3.72 19.69
N HIS A 122 -0.38 -4.95 19.29
CA HIS A 122 0.91 -5.34 18.73
C HIS A 122 0.72 -5.84 17.31
N LEU A 123 1.33 -5.17 16.34
CA LEU A 123 1.26 -5.55 14.94
C LEU A 123 2.29 -6.65 14.65
N HIS A 124 1.83 -7.81 14.17
CA HIS A 124 2.70 -8.92 13.81
C HIS A 124 3.21 -8.81 12.37
N GLU A 125 2.33 -8.97 11.39
CA GLU A 125 2.70 -8.91 9.97
C GLU A 125 2.90 -7.48 9.47
N ILE A 126 1.99 -6.57 9.84
CA ILE A 126 2.04 -5.17 9.43
C ILE A 126 3.12 -4.39 10.20
N GLY A 127 3.51 -4.86 11.40
CA GLY A 127 4.63 -4.31 12.18
C GLY A 127 6.01 -4.58 11.57
N ARG A 128 6.10 -5.41 10.51
CA ARG A 128 7.36 -5.71 9.83
C ARG A 128 7.92 -4.48 9.12
N THR A 129 9.24 -4.43 9.04
CA THR A 129 9.93 -3.32 8.39
C THR A 129 9.53 -3.13 6.91
N GLN A 130 9.19 -4.21 6.19
CA GLN A 130 8.69 -4.12 4.81
C GLN A 130 7.39 -3.32 4.72
N ALA A 131 6.44 -3.53 5.65
CA ALA A 131 5.20 -2.77 5.67
C ALA A 131 5.45 -1.29 6.00
N MET A 132 6.37 -1.00 6.96
CA MET A 132 6.78 0.37 7.26
C MET A 132 7.46 1.04 6.07
N MET A 133 8.29 0.31 5.31
CA MET A 133 8.90 0.81 4.06
C MET A 133 7.83 1.15 3.01
N ASN A 134 6.79 0.32 2.84
CA ASN A 134 5.69 0.63 1.93
C ASN A 134 4.92 1.88 2.39
N ILE A 135 4.59 1.99 3.68
CA ILE A 135 3.86 3.14 4.23
C ILE A 135 4.67 4.43 4.04
N ALA A 136 5.95 4.42 4.42
CA ALA A 136 6.83 5.58 4.26
C ALA A 136 7.05 5.94 2.78
N GLY A 137 7.21 4.92 1.92
CA GLY A 137 7.36 5.10 0.48
C GLY A 137 6.10 5.72 -0.14
N ILE A 138 4.90 5.23 0.21
CA ILE A 138 3.63 5.81 -0.24
C ILE A 138 3.52 7.27 0.23
N SER A 139 3.83 7.54 1.50
CA SER A 139 3.84 8.89 2.07
C SER A 139 4.79 9.83 1.32
N PHE A 140 6.00 9.37 1.04
CA PHE A 140 7.01 10.14 0.31
C PHE A 140 6.61 10.38 -1.14
N VAL A 141 6.19 9.33 -1.85
CA VAL A 141 5.86 9.44 -3.28
C VAL A 141 4.55 10.20 -3.50
N SER A 142 3.56 10.10 -2.60
CA SER A 142 2.36 10.93 -2.68
C SER A 142 2.71 12.43 -2.63
N ALA A 143 3.61 12.83 -1.76
CA ALA A 143 4.09 14.21 -1.70
C ALA A 143 4.85 14.66 -2.97
N LEU A 144 5.55 13.73 -3.65
CA LEU A 144 6.19 14.03 -4.95
C LEU A 144 5.20 14.13 -6.11
N LEU A 145 4.12 13.37 -6.04
CA LEU A 145 3.05 13.38 -7.04
C LEU A 145 2.14 14.60 -6.86
N SER A 146 1.87 15.01 -5.62
CA SER A 146 1.08 16.21 -5.30
C SER A 146 1.94 17.46 -5.44
N LYS A 147 2.08 17.96 -6.66
CA LYS A 147 2.68 19.28 -6.89
C LYS A 147 1.78 20.35 -6.25
N GLU A 148 2.28 21.02 -5.21
CA GLU A 148 1.61 22.17 -4.57
C GLU A 148 0.31 21.88 -3.79
N GLY A 149 -0.01 20.62 -3.47
CA GLY A 149 -1.16 20.29 -2.59
C GLY A 149 -2.52 20.23 -3.25
N ASP A 150 -2.59 20.36 -4.57
CA ASP A 150 -3.86 20.43 -5.33
C ASP A 150 -4.18 19.16 -6.16
N GLU A 151 -3.48 18.04 -5.95
CA GLU A 151 -3.83 16.78 -6.64
C GLU A 151 -4.84 15.97 -5.85
N ASP A 152 -5.97 15.69 -6.47
CA ASP A 152 -6.99 14.80 -5.93
C ASP A 152 -6.68 13.34 -6.25
N PHE A 153 -6.70 12.49 -5.23
CA PHE A 153 -6.70 11.04 -5.41
C PHE A 153 -8.14 10.53 -5.42
N VAL A 154 -8.49 9.82 -6.47
CA VAL A 154 -9.80 9.15 -6.63
C VAL A 154 -9.55 7.65 -6.72
N CYS A 155 -10.40 6.83 -6.10
CA CYS A 155 -10.25 5.38 -6.15
C CYS A 155 -11.51 4.71 -6.69
N SER A 156 -11.34 3.64 -7.45
CA SER A 156 -12.45 2.78 -7.84
C SER A 156 -13.07 2.06 -6.63
N THR A 157 -14.17 1.35 -6.83
CA THR A 157 -14.63 0.34 -5.87
C THR A 157 -13.49 -0.63 -5.55
N ILE A 158 -13.22 -0.85 -4.25
CA ILE A 158 -12.14 -1.72 -3.79
C ILE A 158 -12.60 -3.17 -3.86
N THR A 159 -11.97 -3.98 -4.71
CA THR A 159 -12.25 -5.40 -4.76
C THR A 159 -11.45 -6.14 -3.70
N THR A 160 -12.14 -6.66 -2.69
CA THR A 160 -11.56 -7.56 -1.68
C THR A 160 -11.40 -8.96 -2.25
N GLY A 161 -10.77 -9.85 -1.65
CA GLY A 161 -10.84 -11.25 -2.05
C GLY A 161 -11.98 -11.99 -1.36
N ARG A 162 -11.96 -13.31 -1.43
CA ARG A 162 -12.90 -14.19 -0.73
C ARG A 162 -12.21 -15.42 -0.15
N GLY A 163 -12.92 -16.16 0.68
CA GLY A 163 -12.45 -17.40 1.26
C GLY A 163 -11.79 -17.19 2.61
N VAL A 164 -10.71 -17.91 2.87
CA VAL A 164 -10.00 -17.94 4.14
C VAL A 164 -8.52 -17.75 3.89
N VAL A 165 -7.87 -16.97 4.73
CA VAL A 165 -6.41 -16.84 4.81
C VAL A 165 -5.92 -17.41 6.14
N VAL A 166 -4.78 -18.09 6.12
CA VAL A 166 -4.12 -18.57 7.34
C VAL A 166 -3.07 -17.54 7.72
N VAL A 167 -3.21 -16.99 8.91
CA VAL A 167 -2.29 -16.03 9.53
C VAL A 167 -1.78 -16.57 10.85
N SER A 168 -0.91 -15.83 11.53
CA SER A 168 -0.35 -16.23 12.85
C SER A 168 -1.42 -16.58 13.90
N HIS A 169 -2.62 -16.03 13.78
CA HIS A 169 -3.75 -16.26 14.69
C HIS A 169 -4.74 -17.34 14.20
N GLY A 170 -4.40 -18.08 13.14
CA GLY A 170 -5.24 -19.15 12.58
C GLY A 170 -5.93 -18.77 11.28
N ALA A 171 -7.03 -19.47 10.96
CA ALA A 171 -7.78 -19.28 9.72
C ALA A 171 -8.79 -18.15 9.88
N ILE A 172 -8.68 -17.11 9.05
CA ILE A 172 -9.52 -15.91 9.09
C ILE A 172 -10.25 -15.76 7.75
N ARG A 173 -11.55 -15.43 7.81
CA ARG A 173 -12.36 -15.11 6.61
C ARG A 173 -11.90 -13.79 5.99
N ILE A 174 -11.95 -13.74 4.66
CA ILE A 174 -11.64 -12.52 3.89
C ILE A 174 -12.96 -11.78 3.56
N PRO A 175 -13.00 -10.45 3.75
CA PRO A 175 -11.92 -9.61 4.33
C PRO A 175 -11.68 -9.89 5.81
N ALA A 176 -10.40 -9.83 6.24
CA ALA A 176 -10.03 -9.95 7.65
C ALA A 176 -10.68 -8.83 8.48
N PRO A 177 -10.89 -9.03 9.83
CA PRO A 177 -11.59 -8.04 10.64
C PRO A 177 -11.04 -6.63 10.55
N ALA A 178 -9.73 -6.44 10.58
CA ALA A 178 -9.09 -5.14 10.42
C ALA A 178 -9.35 -4.55 9.01
N SER A 179 -9.25 -5.35 7.95
CA SER A 179 -9.61 -4.92 6.59
C SER A 179 -11.07 -4.51 6.50
N ALA A 180 -12.00 -5.28 7.11
CA ALA A 180 -13.42 -4.96 7.12
C ALA A 180 -13.70 -3.63 7.85
N PHE A 181 -12.98 -3.34 8.94
CA PHE A 181 -13.08 -2.06 9.63
C PHE A 181 -12.59 -0.91 8.76
N LEU A 182 -11.43 -1.05 8.11
CA LEU A 182 -10.86 -0.03 7.22
C LEU A 182 -11.77 0.28 6.03
N LEU A 183 -12.51 -0.71 5.53
CA LEU A 183 -13.45 -0.55 4.43
C LEU A 183 -14.74 0.20 4.80
N ARG A 184 -15.00 0.45 6.09
CA ARG A 184 -16.18 1.24 6.50
C ARG A 184 -16.15 2.62 5.87
N GLY A 185 -17.24 2.98 5.18
CA GLY A 185 -17.37 4.25 4.46
C GLY A 185 -16.72 4.28 3.08
N LEU A 186 -16.12 3.16 2.63
CA LEU A 186 -15.59 3.01 1.29
C LEU A 186 -16.46 2.08 0.45
N LYS A 187 -16.64 2.38 -0.84
CA LYS A 187 -17.23 1.46 -1.80
C LYS A 187 -16.30 0.26 -1.95
N ASN A 188 -16.84 -0.92 -1.70
CA ASN A 188 -16.07 -2.16 -1.84
C ASN A 188 -16.98 -3.31 -2.28
N GLU A 189 -16.38 -4.31 -2.90
CA GLU A 189 -17.06 -5.52 -3.36
C GLU A 189 -16.21 -6.77 -3.10
N GLN A 190 -16.87 -7.92 -3.08
CA GLN A 190 -16.18 -9.19 -2.95
C GLN A 190 -15.78 -9.72 -4.33
N GLY A 191 -14.50 -9.94 -4.54
CA GLY A 191 -13.97 -10.51 -5.77
C GLY A 191 -14.33 -11.99 -5.97
N SER A 192 -14.29 -12.44 -7.21
CA SER A 192 -14.66 -13.80 -7.61
C SER A 192 -13.62 -14.87 -7.24
N SER A 193 -12.35 -14.51 -7.08
CA SER A 193 -11.25 -15.45 -6.83
C SER A 193 -10.92 -15.56 -5.34
N PRO A 194 -10.50 -16.75 -4.86
CA PRO A 194 -9.99 -16.92 -3.50
C PRO A 194 -8.72 -16.11 -3.25
N GLY A 195 -8.49 -15.78 -1.97
CA GLY A 195 -7.31 -15.06 -1.50
C GLY A 195 -7.59 -13.59 -1.20
N GLU A 196 -6.71 -12.96 -0.44
CA GLU A 196 -6.80 -11.55 -0.05
C GLU A 196 -6.24 -10.67 -1.17
N ARG A 197 -7.09 -9.93 -1.87
CA ARG A 197 -6.74 -9.00 -2.94
C ARG A 197 -6.43 -7.60 -2.43
N ALA A 198 -7.18 -7.15 -1.43
CA ALA A 198 -6.94 -5.86 -0.77
C ALA A 198 -6.45 -6.13 0.66
N THR A 199 -5.25 -5.63 0.96
CA THR A 199 -4.61 -5.80 2.27
C THR A 199 -4.88 -4.62 3.20
N PRO A 200 -4.79 -4.77 4.53
CA PRO A 200 -4.96 -3.65 5.47
C PRO A 200 -4.11 -2.43 5.10
N THR A 201 -2.84 -2.62 4.74
CA THR A 201 -1.94 -1.51 4.37
C THR A 201 -2.42 -0.78 3.11
N GLY A 202 -2.85 -1.51 2.07
CA GLY A 202 -3.36 -0.92 0.84
C GLY A 202 -4.65 -0.15 1.08
N ILE A 203 -5.61 -0.73 1.83
CA ILE A 203 -6.88 -0.10 2.15
C ILE A 203 -6.67 1.16 2.99
N ALA A 204 -5.81 1.10 4.03
CA ALA A 204 -5.50 2.24 4.88
C ALA A 204 -4.82 3.38 4.10
N ALA A 205 -3.94 3.03 3.17
CA ALA A 205 -3.30 4.00 2.28
C ALA A 205 -4.33 4.68 1.37
N ALA A 206 -5.17 3.91 0.67
CA ALA A 206 -6.25 4.48 -0.15
C ALA A 206 -7.17 5.37 0.68
N LYS A 207 -7.68 4.87 1.81
CA LYS A 207 -8.55 5.63 2.74
C LYS A 207 -7.94 6.95 3.20
N THR A 208 -6.61 7.00 3.30
CA THR A 208 -5.90 8.21 3.73
C THR A 208 -5.71 9.22 2.59
N LEU A 209 -5.47 8.71 1.36
CA LEU A 209 -5.10 9.54 0.21
C LEU A 209 -6.31 10.09 -0.53
N ILE A 210 -7.38 9.28 -0.68
CA ILE A 210 -8.48 9.64 -1.58
C ILE A 210 -9.41 10.70 -1.02
N SER A 211 -9.88 11.58 -1.90
CA SER A 211 -10.96 12.52 -1.63
C SER A 211 -12.34 11.91 -1.90
N THR A 212 -12.44 11.04 -2.90
CA THR A 212 -13.70 10.41 -3.32
C THR A 212 -13.47 9.07 -4.03
N GLN A 213 -14.55 8.36 -4.36
CA GLN A 213 -14.53 7.14 -5.16
C GLN A 213 -15.42 7.27 -6.38
N SER A 214 -14.91 6.81 -7.54
CA SER A 214 -15.62 6.69 -8.81
C SER A 214 -15.23 5.39 -9.51
N ASP A 215 -16.16 4.76 -10.22
CA ASP A 215 -15.87 3.60 -11.06
C ASP A 215 -15.64 3.97 -12.53
N ASP A 216 -15.71 5.26 -12.85
CA ASP A 216 -15.44 5.80 -14.17
C ASP A 216 -13.92 5.88 -14.38
N VAL A 217 -13.34 4.86 -15.01
CA VAL A 217 -11.91 4.87 -15.36
C VAL A 217 -11.67 5.94 -16.42
N PRO A 218 -10.64 6.79 -16.24
CA PRO A 218 -10.35 7.83 -17.20
C PRO A 218 -10.01 7.29 -18.59
N ASP A 219 -10.75 7.74 -19.61
CA ASP A 219 -10.44 7.42 -21.02
C ASP A 219 -9.24 8.21 -21.55
N ARG A 220 -8.93 9.35 -20.91
CA ARG A 220 -7.79 10.22 -21.25
C ARG A 220 -6.92 10.40 -20.03
N PHE A 221 -5.64 10.17 -20.20
CA PHE A 221 -4.63 10.31 -19.14
C PHE A 221 -3.28 10.70 -19.76
N SER A 222 -2.51 11.44 -19.00
CA SER A 222 -1.14 11.81 -19.38
C SER A 222 -0.16 10.67 -19.12
N ARG A 223 -0.42 9.84 -18.11
CA ARG A 223 0.42 8.69 -17.73
C ARG A 223 -0.41 7.59 -17.08
N ARG A 224 -0.03 6.33 -17.36
CA ARG A 224 -0.57 5.12 -16.73
C ARG A 224 0.58 4.30 -16.15
N SER A 225 0.36 3.72 -14.98
CA SER A 225 1.32 2.82 -14.33
C SER A 225 0.62 1.66 -13.65
N ILE A 226 1.25 0.48 -13.67
CA ILE A 226 0.75 -0.74 -13.02
C ILE A 226 1.75 -1.14 -11.95
N GLY A 227 1.24 -1.39 -10.74
CA GLY A 227 1.96 -2.05 -9.67
C GLY A 227 1.48 -3.49 -9.52
N PHE A 228 2.35 -4.45 -9.79
CA PHE A 228 2.06 -5.87 -9.64
C PHE A 228 2.40 -6.36 -8.24
N GLY A 229 1.52 -7.18 -7.69
CA GLY A 229 1.77 -7.93 -6.46
C GLY A 229 2.43 -9.28 -6.73
N THR A 230 2.64 -10.05 -5.68
CA THR A 230 3.26 -11.38 -5.75
C THR A 230 2.24 -12.53 -5.77
N LYS A 231 1.01 -12.26 -5.39
CA LYS A 231 -0.07 -13.27 -5.32
C LYS A 231 -0.85 -13.34 -6.64
N ARG A 232 -1.24 -14.57 -7.03
CA ARG A 232 -2.08 -14.80 -8.21
C ARG A 232 -3.53 -15.04 -7.83
N PHE A 233 -4.44 -14.45 -8.60
CA PHE A 233 -5.88 -14.58 -8.45
C PHE A 233 -6.48 -15.00 -9.80
N GLY A 234 -7.00 -16.22 -9.87
CA GLY A 234 -7.50 -16.77 -11.14
C GLY A 234 -6.41 -16.90 -12.22
N GLY A 235 -5.16 -17.18 -11.81
CA GLY A 235 -4.01 -17.33 -12.71
C GLY A 235 -3.24 -16.04 -13.00
N ARG A 236 -3.80 -14.86 -12.70
CA ARG A 236 -3.18 -13.54 -12.94
C ARG A 236 -2.63 -12.93 -11.67
N LEU A 237 -1.54 -12.18 -11.78
CA LEU A 237 -1.00 -11.40 -10.67
C LEU A 237 -2.03 -10.34 -10.24
N GLY A 238 -2.18 -10.18 -8.91
CA GLY A 238 -2.88 -9.03 -8.37
C GLY A 238 -2.16 -7.76 -8.78
N ARG A 239 -2.92 -6.70 -9.11
CA ARG A 239 -2.36 -5.44 -9.54
C ARG A 239 -3.22 -4.25 -9.14
N THR A 240 -2.58 -3.12 -8.95
CA THR A 240 -3.19 -1.81 -8.83
C THR A 240 -2.76 -0.98 -10.01
N THR A 241 -3.69 -0.34 -10.73
CA THR A 241 -3.35 0.54 -11.86
C THR A 241 -3.63 1.99 -11.47
N LEU A 242 -2.69 2.88 -11.77
CA LEU A 242 -2.85 4.30 -11.56
C LEU A 242 -2.85 5.05 -12.89
N TYR A 243 -3.68 6.09 -12.95
CA TYR A 243 -3.77 7.01 -14.07
C TYR A 243 -3.57 8.44 -13.57
N ARG A 244 -2.74 9.22 -14.26
CA ARG A 244 -2.62 10.66 -14.06
C ARG A 244 -3.44 11.37 -15.14
N VAL A 245 -4.45 12.12 -14.72
CA VAL A 245 -5.40 12.82 -15.61
C VAL A 245 -5.10 14.30 -15.66
#